data_2af98d030d29b3598f8f5a4d4a9768eb
#
_entry.id   2af98d030d29b3598f8f5a4d4a9768eb
#
_cell.length_a   1.000
_cell.length_b   1.000
_cell.length_c   1.000
_cell.angle_alpha   90.00
_cell.angle_beta   90.00
_cell.angle_gamma   90.00
#
_symmetry.space_group_name_H-M   'P 1'
#
loop_
_entity.id
_entity.type
_entity.pdbx_description
1 polymer ?
#
loop_
_entity_poly.entity_id
_entity_poly.type
_entity_poly.pdbx_seq_one_letter_code
_entity_poly.pdbx_strand_id
1 'polypeptide(L)'
;MRAGHFGWRAARNAVRREVQVPRLDFAETRHLNSLVQRPPMAKSSGIIVTVGITGASGAGYAQSVLRLLDGDPRVQRVFLVASEAGMRLLATELGVVPTDAKKLPSLLTGTAAKKIEYLPNKDIGASIASGSAIVDGMVIVPCSAGALGSIAAGTAGDLLTRAADVCLKERRPLVLCLRETPLNRIHLENMLRVHDAGATVMPAMPAFYYAPKKIDDLIEQFAFRVLAQLGLPQEKQYRWKGGKE
;
A
#
# COMPACT_ATOMS: atom_id res chain seq x y z
N MET A 1 -65.00 -17.12 18.50
CA MET A 1 -63.78 -17.04 17.65
C MET A 1 -62.56 -17.02 18.58
N ARG A 2 -61.81 -18.14 18.65
CA ARG A 2 -60.67 -18.28 19.56
C ARG A 2 -59.35 -18.05 18.74
N ALA A 3 -58.54 -17.10 19.13
CA ALA A 3 -57.23 -16.83 18.56
C ALA A 3 -56.21 -17.85 19.09
N GLY A 4 -55.58 -18.59 18.17
CA GLY A 4 -54.53 -19.56 18.48
C GLY A 4 -53.20 -18.89 18.70
N HIS A 5 -52.61 -19.08 19.88
CA HIS A 5 -51.21 -18.75 20.15
C HIS A 5 -50.30 -19.82 19.52
N PHE A 6 -49.60 -19.45 18.48
CA PHE A 6 -48.54 -20.29 17.91
C PHE A 6 -47.23 -20.05 18.70
N GLY A 7 -46.78 -21.14 19.35
CA GLY A 7 -45.67 -21.12 20.30
C GLY A 7 -44.31 -21.00 19.62
N TRP A 8 -43.59 -19.95 19.91
CA TRP A 8 -42.19 -19.64 19.52
C TRP A 8 -41.14 -20.20 20.50
N ARG A 9 -41.37 -21.32 21.16
CA ARG A 9 -40.43 -21.87 22.16
C ARG A 9 -39.65 -23.12 21.75
N ALA A 10 -39.89 -23.71 20.58
CA ALA A 10 -39.30 -25.00 20.22
C ALA A 10 -38.07 -24.94 19.27
N ALA A 11 -37.59 -23.77 18.83
CA ALA A 11 -36.51 -23.66 17.85
C ALA A 11 -35.14 -23.22 18.41
N ARG A 12 -34.95 -23.24 19.76
CA ARG A 12 -33.68 -22.77 20.36
C ARG A 12 -32.64 -23.85 20.68
N ASN A 13 -32.89 -25.11 20.42
CA ASN A 13 -32.00 -26.19 20.86
C ASN A 13 -31.33 -27.02 19.73
N ALA A 14 -31.34 -26.53 18.50
CA ALA A 14 -30.59 -27.19 17.44
C ALA A 14 -29.56 -26.20 16.87
N VAL A 15 -28.29 -26.62 16.94
CA VAL A 15 -27.06 -25.99 16.35
C VAL A 15 -26.30 -25.09 17.33
N ARG A 16 -25.82 -25.63 18.44
CA ARG A 16 -24.49 -25.35 18.95
C ARG A 16 -23.54 -26.46 18.47
N ARG A 17 -23.20 -26.47 17.22
CA ARG A 17 -21.92 -27.07 16.81
C ARG A 17 -20.86 -26.03 17.17
N GLU A 18 -20.12 -26.28 18.23
CA GLU A 18 -18.87 -25.60 18.51
C GLU A 18 -17.97 -25.80 17.30
N VAL A 19 -17.85 -24.75 16.49
CA VAL A 19 -16.76 -24.66 15.51
C VAL A 19 -15.50 -24.55 16.37
N GLN A 20 -14.81 -25.68 16.57
CA GLN A 20 -13.45 -25.66 17.10
C GLN A 20 -12.58 -24.91 16.10
N VAL A 21 -12.38 -23.62 16.35
CA VAL A 21 -11.34 -22.84 15.70
C VAL A 21 -10.02 -23.40 16.19
N PRO A 22 -9.17 -23.95 15.33
CA PRO A 22 -7.83 -24.39 15.75
C PRO A 22 -7.18 -23.21 16.48
N ARG A 23 -6.77 -23.38 17.71
CA ARG A 23 -5.94 -22.41 18.40
C ARG A 23 -4.62 -22.37 17.64
N LEU A 24 -4.41 -21.32 16.86
CA LEU A 24 -3.10 -20.99 16.30
C LEU A 24 -2.16 -20.85 17.51
N ASP A 25 -1.18 -21.72 17.59
CA ASP A 25 -0.17 -21.64 18.62
C ASP A 25 0.72 -20.44 18.31
N PHE A 26 0.49 -19.35 19.06
CA PHE A 26 1.26 -18.10 18.92
C PHE A 26 2.75 -18.28 19.24
N ALA A 27 3.16 -19.44 19.75
CA ALA A 27 4.57 -19.76 19.98
C ALA A 27 5.31 -20.08 18.66
N GLU A 28 4.64 -20.74 17.70
CA GLU A 28 5.24 -21.04 16.39
C GLU A 28 5.41 -19.82 15.50
N THR A 29 4.54 -18.80 15.64
CA THR A 29 4.63 -17.56 14.84
C THR A 29 5.81 -16.68 15.24
N ARG A 30 6.38 -16.81 16.42
CA ARG A 30 7.58 -16.06 16.84
C ARG A 30 8.84 -16.44 16.07
N HIS A 31 8.95 -17.68 15.62
CA HIS A 31 10.10 -18.12 14.83
C HIS A 31 10.07 -17.62 13.38
N LEU A 32 8.89 -17.36 12.81
CA LEU A 32 8.77 -16.84 11.44
C LEU A 32 9.19 -15.36 11.35
N ASN A 33 8.95 -14.56 12.39
CA ASN A 33 9.35 -13.14 12.41
C ASN A 33 10.86 -12.91 12.59
N SER A 34 11.62 -13.91 13.13
CA SER A 34 13.07 -13.80 13.29
C SER A 34 13.84 -14.08 11.98
N LEU A 35 13.20 -14.68 10.98
CA LEU A 35 13.84 -15.05 9.71
C LEU A 35 13.75 -13.96 8.63
N VAL A 36 12.97 -12.89 8.85
CA VAL A 36 12.92 -11.74 7.94
C VAL A 36 13.99 -10.72 8.35
N GLN A 37 15.25 -11.11 8.34
CA GLN A 37 16.34 -10.14 8.31
C GLN A 37 16.33 -9.49 6.92
N ARG A 38 15.92 -8.22 6.86
CA ARG A 38 16.02 -7.41 5.64
C ARG A 38 17.49 -7.39 5.24
N PRO A 39 17.87 -7.77 4.01
CA PRO A 39 19.23 -7.57 3.56
C PRO A 39 19.59 -6.08 3.70
N PRO A 40 20.80 -5.74 4.14
CA PRO A 40 21.24 -4.35 4.20
C PRO A 40 21.16 -3.76 2.80
N MET A 41 20.50 -2.59 2.67
CA MET A 41 20.45 -1.87 1.40
C MET A 41 21.86 -1.61 0.90
N ALA A 42 22.13 -1.96 -0.36
CA ALA A 42 23.45 -1.83 -0.96
C ALA A 42 23.93 -0.36 -0.88
N LYS A 43 25.06 -0.15 -0.21
CA LYS A 43 25.69 1.17 -0.11
C LYS A 43 26.42 1.44 -1.41
N SER A 44 25.94 2.36 -2.28
CA SER A 44 26.80 3.19 -3.15
C SER A 44 26.11 4.04 -4.22
N SER A 45 24.93 3.77 -4.66
CA SER A 45 24.18 4.63 -5.59
C SER A 45 22.81 4.87 -4.99
N GLY A 46 22.31 6.11 -4.95
CA GLY A 46 21.07 6.49 -4.26
C GLY A 46 19.89 5.53 -4.46
N ILE A 47 18.89 5.63 -3.62
CA ILE A 47 17.75 4.71 -3.53
C ILE A 47 16.87 4.79 -4.77
N ILE A 48 16.45 3.65 -5.32
CA ILE A 48 15.52 3.52 -6.44
C ILE A 48 14.22 2.90 -5.95
N VAL A 49 13.10 3.59 -6.14
CA VAL A 49 11.79 3.18 -5.63
C VAL A 49 10.75 3.10 -6.74
N THR A 50 9.83 2.15 -6.65
CA THR A 50 8.63 2.12 -7.50
C THR A 50 7.42 2.65 -6.72
N VAL A 51 6.65 3.54 -7.33
CA VAL A 51 5.36 4.03 -6.82
C VAL A 51 4.24 3.56 -7.74
N GLY A 52 3.33 2.76 -7.19
CA GLY A 52 2.13 2.30 -7.86
C GLY A 52 0.91 3.12 -7.44
N ILE A 53 0.04 3.49 -8.38
CA ILE A 53 -1.24 4.18 -8.11
C ILE A 53 -2.38 3.34 -8.66
N THR A 54 -3.35 3.01 -7.81
CA THR A 54 -4.53 2.25 -8.21
C THR A 54 -5.83 3.04 -7.98
N GLY A 55 -6.98 2.45 -8.31
CA GLY A 55 -8.26 3.16 -8.36
C GLY A 55 -8.99 3.34 -7.02
N ALA A 56 -8.28 3.34 -5.89
CA ALA A 56 -8.88 3.66 -4.59
C ALA A 56 -8.75 5.14 -4.27
N SER A 57 -9.78 5.80 -3.69
CA SER A 57 -9.72 7.21 -3.31
C SER A 57 -8.52 7.49 -2.39
N GLY A 58 -7.87 8.65 -2.57
CA GLY A 58 -6.68 9.05 -1.83
C GLY A 58 -5.50 9.46 -2.73
N ALA A 59 -5.77 10.04 -3.92
CA ALA A 59 -4.74 10.53 -4.83
C ALA A 59 -3.79 11.53 -4.18
N GLY A 60 -4.26 12.32 -3.19
CA GLY A 60 -3.43 13.24 -2.41
C GLY A 60 -2.28 12.54 -1.68
N TYR A 61 -2.47 11.30 -1.22
CA TYR A 61 -1.37 10.53 -0.61
C TYR A 61 -0.28 10.21 -1.62
N ALA A 62 -0.66 9.77 -2.84
CA ALA A 62 0.29 9.51 -3.91
C ALA A 62 1.06 10.76 -4.29
N GLN A 63 0.36 11.89 -4.44
CA GLN A 63 0.96 13.18 -4.74
C GLN A 63 1.99 13.58 -3.68
N SER A 64 1.65 13.46 -2.39
CA SER A 64 2.55 13.79 -1.29
C SER A 64 3.79 12.88 -1.27
N VAL A 65 3.60 11.57 -1.42
CA VAL A 65 4.71 10.59 -1.51
C VAL A 65 5.65 10.92 -2.67
N LEU A 66 5.11 11.23 -3.87
CA LEU A 66 5.93 11.56 -5.04
C LEU A 66 6.71 12.87 -4.84
N ARG A 67 6.10 13.91 -4.27
CA ARG A 67 6.78 15.17 -3.93
C ARG A 67 7.94 14.97 -2.96
N LEU A 68 7.72 14.18 -1.92
CA LEU A 68 8.75 13.86 -0.94
C LEU A 68 9.91 13.06 -1.55
N LEU A 69 9.61 12.06 -2.38
CA LEU A 69 10.64 11.26 -3.06
C LEU A 69 11.44 12.09 -4.07
N ASP A 70 10.80 12.98 -4.83
CA ASP A 70 11.49 13.87 -5.79
C ASP A 70 12.43 14.85 -5.08
N GLY A 71 12.04 15.35 -3.90
CA GLY A 71 12.83 16.26 -3.09
C GLY A 71 13.91 15.59 -2.22
N ASP A 72 13.87 14.28 -2.00
CA ASP A 72 14.79 13.59 -1.09
C ASP A 72 16.15 13.33 -1.77
N PRO A 73 17.27 13.87 -1.24
CA PRO A 73 18.60 13.71 -1.86
C PRO A 73 19.10 12.26 -1.86
N ARG A 74 18.57 11.39 -1.01
CA ARG A 74 18.89 9.96 -0.95
C ARG A 74 18.27 9.18 -2.11
N VAL A 75 17.22 9.73 -2.75
CA VAL A 75 16.52 9.09 -3.87
C VAL A 75 17.18 9.46 -5.18
N GLN A 76 17.60 8.44 -5.92
CA GLN A 76 18.21 8.56 -7.25
C GLN A 76 17.14 8.53 -8.34
N ARG A 77 16.17 7.60 -8.26
CA ARG A 77 15.15 7.41 -9.28
C ARG A 77 13.85 6.91 -8.65
N VAL A 78 12.73 7.29 -9.24
CA VAL A 78 11.41 6.79 -8.94
C VAL A 78 10.76 6.30 -10.22
N PHE A 79 10.31 5.04 -10.23
CA PHE A 79 9.43 4.54 -11.28
C PHE A 79 7.99 4.74 -10.87
N LEU A 80 7.22 5.45 -11.67
CA LEU A 80 5.79 5.69 -11.44
C LEU A 80 4.96 4.82 -12.38
N VAL A 81 4.09 3.99 -11.82
CA VAL A 81 3.12 3.18 -12.57
C VAL A 81 1.72 3.50 -12.07
N ALA A 82 0.80 3.82 -12.96
CA ALA A 82 -0.61 4.00 -12.62
C ALA A 82 -1.49 3.04 -13.40
N SER A 83 -2.38 2.33 -12.70
CA SER A 83 -3.41 1.53 -13.36
C SER A 83 -4.40 2.42 -14.09
N GLU A 84 -5.21 1.87 -15.01
CA GLU A 84 -6.25 2.64 -15.70
C GLU A 84 -7.23 3.28 -14.71
N ALA A 85 -7.64 2.54 -13.67
CA ALA A 85 -8.47 3.09 -12.60
C ALA A 85 -7.71 4.16 -11.77
N GLY A 86 -6.40 4.01 -11.59
CA GLY A 86 -5.54 5.02 -10.97
C GLY A 86 -5.47 6.31 -11.78
N MET A 87 -5.37 6.22 -13.10
CA MET A 87 -5.41 7.40 -13.97
C MET A 87 -6.76 8.15 -13.87
N ARG A 88 -7.87 7.40 -13.84
CA ARG A 88 -9.20 7.98 -13.60
C ARG A 88 -9.31 8.67 -12.24
N LEU A 89 -8.76 8.05 -11.21
CA LEU A 89 -8.69 8.63 -9.86
C LEU A 89 -7.95 9.98 -9.86
N LEU A 90 -6.75 10.04 -10.46
CA LEU A 90 -5.96 11.26 -10.56
C LEU A 90 -6.71 12.39 -11.27
N ALA A 91 -7.45 12.06 -12.33
CA ALA A 91 -8.30 13.01 -13.02
C ALA A 91 -9.44 13.53 -12.13
N THR A 92 -10.09 12.63 -11.39
CA THR A 92 -11.28 12.98 -10.58
C THR A 92 -10.91 13.77 -9.33
N GLU A 93 -9.87 13.38 -8.61
CA GLU A 93 -9.53 13.97 -7.30
C GLU A 93 -8.56 15.15 -7.41
N LEU A 94 -7.67 15.15 -8.40
CA LEU A 94 -6.64 16.18 -8.54
C LEU A 94 -6.76 17.01 -9.84
N GLY A 95 -7.72 16.71 -10.71
CA GLY A 95 -7.83 17.34 -12.01
C GLY A 95 -6.66 17.04 -12.96
N VAL A 96 -5.88 16.01 -12.68
CA VAL A 96 -4.67 15.66 -13.44
C VAL A 96 -5.04 14.78 -14.64
N VAL A 97 -5.08 15.41 -15.81
CA VAL A 97 -5.36 14.74 -17.10
C VAL A 97 -4.18 15.03 -18.04
N PRO A 98 -3.15 14.16 -18.10
CA PRO A 98 -2.01 14.40 -18.96
C PRO A 98 -2.37 14.21 -20.43
N THR A 99 -2.05 15.19 -21.28
CA THR A 99 -2.10 15.07 -22.75
C THR A 99 -1.02 14.14 -23.28
N ASP A 100 0.09 14.02 -22.55
CA ASP A 100 1.18 13.08 -22.73
C ASP A 100 1.48 12.42 -21.37
N ALA A 101 1.43 11.11 -21.32
CA ALA A 101 1.67 10.36 -20.11
C ALA A 101 3.04 10.66 -19.46
N LYS A 102 4.06 11.03 -20.25
CA LYS A 102 5.37 11.45 -19.75
C LYS A 102 5.32 12.72 -18.90
N LYS A 103 4.28 13.52 -19.02
CA LYS A 103 4.07 14.72 -18.20
C LYS A 103 3.41 14.44 -16.86
N LEU A 104 2.91 13.21 -16.64
CA LEU A 104 2.25 12.83 -15.41
C LEU A 104 3.08 13.14 -14.15
N PRO A 105 4.39 12.81 -14.09
CA PRO A 105 5.21 13.13 -12.91
C PRO A 105 5.21 14.62 -12.56
N SER A 106 5.45 15.48 -13.54
CA SER A 106 5.50 16.95 -13.32
C SER A 106 4.15 17.53 -12.92
N LEU A 107 3.05 17.02 -13.47
CA LEU A 107 1.71 17.43 -13.08
C LEU A 107 1.38 17.04 -11.63
N LEU A 108 1.84 15.87 -11.18
CA LEU A 108 1.62 15.42 -9.82
C LEU A 108 2.49 16.14 -8.80
N THR A 109 3.75 16.38 -9.11
CA THR A 109 4.68 17.02 -8.16
C THR A 109 4.58 18.54 -8.16
N GLY A 110 4.20 19.14 -9.28
CA GLY A 110 4.30 20.59 -9.50
C GLY A 110 5.73 21.07 -9.74
N THR A 111 6.67 20.14 -10.03
CA THR A 111 8.08 20.37 -10.28
C THR A 111 8.49 19.81 -11.65
N ALA A 112 9.77 19.93 -12.01
CA ALA A 112 10.31 19.27 -13.20
C ALA A 112 10.37 17.73 -13.06
N ALA A 113 10.19 17.20 -11.85
CA ALA A 113 10.15 15.76 -11.53
C ALA A 113 11.29 14.93 -12.16
N LYS A 114 12.52 15.47 -12.14
CA LYS A 114 13.66 14.89 -12.87
C LYS A 114 14.04 13.48 -12.47
N LYS A 115 13.67 13.06 -11.26
CA LYS A 115 13.93 11.72 -10.74
C LYS A 115 12.82 10.72 -11.06
N ILE A 116 11.64 11.18 -11.50
CA ILE A 116 10.45 10.36 -11.66
C ILE A 116 10.24 10.01 -13.12
N GLU A 117 10.27 8.73 -13.43
CA GLU A 117 9.99 8.16 -14.74
C GLU A 117 8.64 7.44 -14.74
N TYR A 118 7.73 7.84 -15.62
CA TYR A 118 6.46 7.16 -15.79
C TYR A 118 6.62 5.95 -16.71
N LEU A 119 6.15 4.79 -16.26
CA LEU A 119 6.08 3.55 -17.03
C LEU A 119 4.61 3.18 -17.27
N PRO A 120 4.21 2.91 -18.52
CA PRO A 120 2.85 2.48 -18.83
C PRO A 120 2.52 1.15 -18.16
N ASN A 121 1.37 1.05 -17.49
CA ASN A 121 0.98 -0.18 -16.78
C ASN A 121 0.80 -1.42 -17.69
N LYS A 122 0.61 -1.20 -19.00
CA LYS A 122 0.49 -2.26 -20.02
C LYS A 122 1.85 -2.78 -20.48
N ASP A 123 2.94 -2.05 -20.19
CA ASP A 123 4.30 -2.44 -20.60
C ASP A 123 4.91 -3.44 -19.62
N ILE A 124 4.50 -4.70 -19.76
CA ILE A 124 5.01 -5.80 -18.93
C ILE A 124 6.48 -6.14 -19.22
N GLY A 125 7.06 -5.56 -20.27
CA GLY A 125 8.47 -5.68 -20.63
C GLY A 125 9.37 -4.61 -20.01
N ALA A 126 8.80 -3.64 -19.25
CA ALA A 126 9.58 -2.62 -18.59
C ALA A 126 10.55 -3.21 -17.55
N SER A 127 11.64 -2.48 -17.26
CA SER A 127 12.74 -2.94 -16.40
C SER A 127 12.27 -3.48 -15.04
N ILE A 128 11.32 -2.83 -14.38
CA ILE A 128 10.81 -3.23 -13.05
C ILE A 128 10.02 -4.55 -13.04
N ALA A 129 9.69 -5.10 -14.21
CA ALA A 129 9.06 -6.42 -14.34
C ALA A 129 10.04 -7.58 -14.11
N SER A 130 11.35 -7.30 -14.05
CA SER A 130 12.40 -8.28 -13.84
C SER A 130 13.01 -8.19 -12.44
N GLY A 131 13.27 -9.34 -11.81
CA GLY A 131 14.00 -9.40 -10.54
C GLY A 131 15.45 -8.93 -10.64
N SER A 132 16.04 -8.94 -11.84
CA SER A 132 17.40 -8.42 -12.07
C SER A 132 17.48 -6.89 -12.09
N ALA A 133 16.34 -6.19 -12.19
CA ALA A 133 16.33 -4.73 -12.10
C ALA A 133 16.71 -4.27 -10.69
N ILE A 134 17.49 -3.19 -10.60
CA ILE A 134 17.83 -2.58 -9.31
C ILE A 134 16.66 -1.70 -8.89
N VAL A 135 15.88 -2.18 -7.93
CA VAL A 135 14.80 -1.45 -7.25
C VAL A 135 14.90 -1.79 -5.78
N ASP A 136 15.00 -0.81 -4.91
CA ASP A 136 15.18 -0.99 -3.47
C ASP A 136 13.87 -1.22 -2.72
N GLY A 137 12.73 -0.90 -3.32
CA GLY A 137 11.41 -1.14 -2.75
C GLY A 137 10.29 -0.55 -3.59
N MET A 138 9.07 -0.89 -3.20
CA MET A 138 7.85 -0.42 -3.86
C MET A 138 6.80 0.00 -2.84
N VAL A 139 6.08 1.06 -3.16
CA VAL A 139 4.83 1.42 -2.48
C VAL A 139 3.68 1.48 -3.48
N ILE A 140 2.53 0.94 -3.11
CA ILE A 140 1.28 1.14 -3.83
C ILE A 140 0.39 2.04 -2.98
N VAL A 141 0.18 3.27 -3.46
CA VAL A 141 -0.54 4.32 -2.74
C VAL A 141 -1.38 5.19 -3.69
N PRO A 142 -2.69 5.21 -3.54
CA PRO A 142 -3.49 4.27 -2.76
C PRO A 142 -3.52 2.86 -3.40
N CYS A 143 -3.69 1.84 -2.56
CA CYS A 143 -3.90 0.46 -2.99
C CYS A 143 -5.40 0.11 -2.91
N SER A 144 -5.98 -0.31 -4.02
CA SER A 144 -7.38 -0.78 -4.05
C SER A 144 -7.49 -2.24 -3.60
N ALA A 145 -8.69 -2.64 -3.14
CA ALA A 145 -8.97 -4.03 -2.80
C ALA A 145 -8.78 -4.98 -3.99
N GLY A 146 -9.05 -4.52 -5.23
CA GLY A 146 -8.77 -5.29 -6.44
C GLY A 146 -7.28 -5.53 -6.68
N ALA A 147 -6.44 -4.50 -6.53
CA ALA A 147 -4.99 -4.65 -6.63
C ALA A 147 -4.44 -5.54 -5.51
N LEU A 148 -4.91 -5.36 -4.27
CA LEU A 148 -4.59 -6.25 -3.15
C LEU A 148 -4.91 -7.71 -3.46
N GLY A 149 -6.11 -7.98 -4.00
CA GLY A 149 -6.55 -9.32 -4.37
C GLY A 149 -5.67 -9.95 -5.45
N SER A 150 -5.30 -9.19 -6.48
CA SER A 150 -4.39 -9.63 -7.55
C SER A 150 -3.00 -10.00 -7.00
N ILE A 151 -2.44 -9.16 -6.14
CA ILE A 151 -1.13 -9.42 -5.52
C ILE A 151 -1.20 -10.64 -4.59
N ALA A 152 -2.27 -10.76 -3.78
CA ALA A 152 -2.48 -11.89 -2.88
C ALA A 152 -2.67 -13.22 -3.60
N ALA A 153 -3.18 -13.18 -4.83
CA ALA A 153 -3.35 -14.35 -5.71
C ALA A 153 -2.11 -14.65 -6.57
N GLY A 154 -1.08 -13.78 -6.54
CA GLY A 154 0.11 -13.92 -7.40
C GLY A 154 -0.19 -13.70 -8.89
N THR A 155 -1.29 -13.01 -9.23
CA THR A 155 -1.63 -12.72 -10.64
C THR A 155 -0.87 -11.46 -11.08
N ALA A 156 0.11 -11.63 -11.96
CA ALA A 156 0.95 -10.57 -12.49
C ALA A 156 0.47 -10.14 -13.89
N GLY A 157 -0.79 -9.74 -14.01
CA GLY A 157 -1.45 -9.44 -15.29
C GLY A 157 -1.07 -8.10 -15.92
N ASP A 158 -0.45 -7.20 -15.15
CA ASP A 158 0.01 -5.89 -15.59
C ASP A 158 1.34 -5.52 -14.91
N LEU A 159 1.97 -4.42 -15.34
CA LEU A 159 3.28 -4.01 -14.82
C LEU A 159 3.24 -3.73 -13.31
N LEU A 160 2.18 -3.11 -12.81
CA LEU A 160 2.05 -2.76 -11.40
C LEU A 160 2.03 -4.02 -10.50
N THR A 161 1.18 -4.97 -10.84
CA THR A 161 1.07 -6.24 -10.09
C THR A 161 2.31 -7.12 -10.27
N ARG A 162 2.93 -7.10 -11.45
CA ARG A 162 4.19 -7.78 -11.71
C ARG A 162 5.35 -7.20 -10.89
N ALA A 163 5.47 -5.89 -10.80
CA ALA A 163 6.51 -5.24 -9.99
C ALA A 163 6.32 -5.55 -8.49
N ALA A 164 5.08 -5.63 -8.02
CA ALA A 164 4.79 -6.05 -6.65
C ALA A 164 5.20 -7.51 -6.41
N ASP A 165 4.88 -8.43 -7.33
CA ASP A 165 5.32 -9.83 -7.28
C ASP A 165 6.85 -9.94 -7.28
N VAL A 166 7.55 -9.14 -8.09
CA VAL A 166 9.01 -9.06 -8.07
C VAL A 166 9.53 -8.63 -6.71
N CYS A 167 8.93 -7.62 -6.09
CA CYS A 167 9.34 -7.20 -4.74
C CYS A 167 9.20 -8.33 -3.73
N LEU A 168 8.09 -9.07 -3.75
CA LEU A 168 7.85 -10.19 -2.84
C LEU A 168 8.87 -11.31 -3.04
N LYS A 169 9.07 -11.78 -4.29
CA LYS A 169 10.00 -12.89 -4.58
C LYS A 169 11.46 -12.54 -4.31
N GLU A 170 11.86 -11.28 -4.52
CA GLU A 170 13.21 -10.78 -4.23
C GLU A 170 13.38 -10.29 -2.78
N ARG A 171 12.34 -10.41 -1.95
CA ARG A 171 12.30 -9.96 -0.55
C ARG A 171 12.62 -8.47 -0.37
N ARG A 172 12.24 -7.66 -1.36
CA ARG A 172 12.34 -6.21 -1.31
C ARG A 172 11.15 -5.62 -0.56
N PRO A 173 11.30 -4.50 0.16
CA PRO A 173 10.17 -3.82 0.80
C PRO A 173 9.03 -3.56 -0.17
N LEU A 174 7.83 -4.06 0.15
CA LEU A 174 6.58 -3.75 -0.53
C LEU A 174 5.61 -3.18 0.49
N VAL A 175 5.18 -1.93 0.28
CA VAL A 175 4.22 -1.24 1.16
C VAL A 175 2.90 -1.10 0.41
N LEU A 176 1.82 -1.64 0.97
CA LEU A 176 0.48 -1.59 0.40
C LEU A 176 -0.40 -0.64 1.24
N CYS A 177 -0.61 0.58 0.74
CA CYS A 177 -1.45 1.57 1.39
C CYS A 177 -2.93 1.33 1.02
N LEU A 178 -3.51 0.27 1.59
CA LEU A 178 -4.89 -0.13 1.30
C LEU A 178 -5.87 0.97 1.70
N ARG A 179 -6.78 1.34 0.77
CA ARG A 179 -7.93 2.17 1.06
C ARG A 179 -9.21 1.47 0.61
N GLU A 180 -9.93 0.93 1.58
CA GLU A 180 -11.22 0.28 1.40
C GLU A 180 -12.05 0.35 2.69
N THR A 181 -13.37 0.54 2.57
CA THR A 181 -14.30 0.50 3.69
C THR A 181 -15.74 0.30 3.19
N PRO A 182 -16.57 -0.56 3.82
CA PRO A 182 -16.19 -1.55 4.84
C PRO A 182 -15.34 -2.68 4.25
N LEU A 183 -14.62 -3.41 5.11
CA LEU A 183 -13.88 -4.60 4.69
C LEU A 183 -14.77 -5.84 4.77
N ASN A 184 -14.69 -6.70 3.76
CA ASN A 184 -15.27 -8.04 3.81
C ASN A 184 -14.19 -9.10 4.19
N ARG A 185 -14.63 -10.34 4.41
CA ARG A 185 -13.73 -11.43 4.78
C ARG A 185 -12.62 -11.67 3.75
N ILE A 186 -12.93 -11.59 2.45
CA ILE A 186 -11.93 -11.79 1.37
C ILE A 186 -10.84 -10.73 1.45
N HIS A 187 -11.19 -9.46 1.72
CA HIS A 187 -10.19 -8.40 1.89
C HIS A 187 -9.25 -8.70 3.07
N LEU A 188 -9.80 -9.13 4.21
CA LEU A 188 -9.02 -9.48 5.41
C LEU A 188 -8.08 -10.68 5.14
N GLU A 189 -8.56 -11.71 4.48
CA GLU A 189 -7.75 -12.87 4.08
C GLU A 189 -6.64 -12.49 3.10
N ASN A 190 -6.92 -11.62 2.14
CA ASN A 190 -5.91 -11.11 1.21
C ASN A 190 -4.86 -10.24 1.91
N MET A 191 -5.26 -9.40 2.88
CA MET A 191 -4.31 -8.65 3.71
C MET A 191 -3.38 -9.59 4.47
N LEU A 192 -3.91 -10.66 5.05
CA LEU A 192 -3.11 -11.66 5.75
C LEU A 192 -2.14 -12.35 4.79
N ARG A 193 -2.60 -12.81 3.63
CA ARG A 193 -1.76 -13.49 2.63
C ARG A 193 -0.57 -12.63 2.17
N VAL A 194 -0.80 -11.35 1.83
CA VAL A 194 0.31 -10.48 1.41
C VAL A 194 1.24 -10.13 2.55
N HIS A 195 0.72 -10.03 3.79
CA HIS A 195 1.53 -9.85 4.99
C HIS A 195 2.46 -11.04 5.23
N ASP A 196 1.94 -12.25 5.17
CA ASP A 196 2.71 -13.49 5.33
C ASP A 196 3.75 -13.66 4.21
N ALA A 197 3.45 -13.17 3.00
CA ALA A 197 4.40 -13.11 1.89
C ALA A 197 5.50 -12.05 2.07
N GLY A 198 5.41 -11.17 3.09
CA GLY A 198 6.43 -10.18 3.44
C GLY A 198 6.08 -8.73 3.09
N ALA A 199 4.88 -8.44 2.59
CA ALA A 199 4.44 -7.06 2.38
C ALA A 199 4.11 -6.37 3.71
N THR A 200 4.32 -5.06 3.77
CA THR A 200 3.77 -4.21 4.83
C THR A 200 2.38 -3.73 4.41
N VAL A 201 1.34 -4.21 5.08
CA VAL A 201 -0.01 -3.71 4.90
C VAL A 201 -0.17 -2.47 5.77
N MET A 202 -0.39 -1.32 5.14
CA MET A 202 -0.51 -0.02 5.78
C MET A 202 -1.81 0.66 5.33
N PRO A 203 -2.95 0.37 5.96
CA PRO A 203 -4.21 1.00 5.58
C PRO A 203 -4.09 2.53 5.61
N ALA A 204 -4.72 3.21 4.64
CA ALA A 204 -4.68 4.66 4.51
C ALA A 204 -5.53 5.34 5.61
N MET A 205 -5.09 5.17 6.85
CA MET A 205 -5.71 5.68 8.08
C MET A 205 -4.77 6.71 8.72
N PRO A 206 -4.99 8.02 8.49
CA PRO A 206 -4.17 9.06 9.13
C PRO A 206 -4.43 9.11 10.63
N ALA A 207 -3.40 9.51 11.39
CA ALA A 207 -3.50 9.72 12.83
C ALA A 207 -3.85 11.17 13.17
N PHE A 208 -4.45 11.43 14.34
CA PHE A 208 -4.90 12.75 14.77
C PHE A 208 -4.15 13.27 16.02
N TYR A 209 -3.33 12.44 16.67
CA TYR A 209 -2.69 12.77 17.95
C TYR A 209 -1.64 13.90 17.87
N TYR A 210 -1.23 14.33 16.68
CA TYR A 210 -0.35 15.50 16.48
C TYR A 210 -1.13 16.80 16.19
N ALA A 211 -2.45 16.80 16.43
CA ALA A 211 -3.36 17.93 16.28
C ALA A 211 -3.30 18.60 14.89
N PRO A 212 -3.56 17.85 13.79
CA PRO A 212 -3.56 18.41 12.44
C PRO A 212 -4.60 19.52 12.32
N LYS A 213 -4.28 20.59 11.60
CA LYS A 213 -5.17 21.75 11.40
C LYS A 213 -5.86 21.75 10.04
N LYS A 214 -5.31 21.04 9.09
CA LYS A 214 -5.81 20.93 7.71
C LYS A 214 -5.59 19.51 7.17
N ILE A 215 -6.30 19.18 6.10
CA ILE A 215 -6.22 17.86 5.45
C ILE A 215 -4.79 17.56 4.98
N ASP A 216 -4.08 18.56 4.48
CA ASP A 216 -2.69 18.40 4.03
C ASP A 216 -1.76 17.91 5.15
N ASP A 217 -1.99 18.32 6.40
CA ASP A 217 -1.19 17.85 7.54
C ASP A 217 -1.38 16.34 7.73
N LEU A 218 -2.63 15.84 7.58
CA LEU A 218 -2.95 14.41 7.66
C LEU A 218 -2.26 13.62 6.53
N ILE A 219 -2.34 14.16 5.31
CA ILE A 219 -1.75 13.54 4.12
C ILE A 219 -0.22 13.48 4.26
N GLU A 220 0.41 14.57 4.64
CA GLU A 220 1.86 14.66 4.74
C GLU A 220 2.43 13.73 5.83
N GLN A 221 1.83 13.71 7.02
CA GLN A 221 2.28 12.81 8.09
C GLN A 221 2.08 11.32 7.75
N PHE A 222 1.02 10.99 7.03
CA PHE A 222 0.85 9.64 6.51
C PHE A 222 1.96 9.31 5.49
N ALA A 223 2.26 10.22 4.56
CA ALA A 223 3.32 10.04 3.58
C ALA A 223 4.70 9.87 4.24
N PHE A 224 5.02 10.62 5.30
CA PHE A 224 6.25 10.43 6.08
C PHE A 224 6.35 9.01 6.65
N ARG A 225 5.25 8.47 7.17
CA ARG A 225 5.23 7.09 7.67
C ARG A 225 5.41 6.06 6.56
N VAL A 226 4.85 6.31 5.38
CA VAL A 226 5.06 5.46 4.20
C VAL A 226 6.54 5.45 3.82
N LEU A 227 7.17 6.60 3.72
CA LEU A 227 8.60 6.69 3.39
C LEU A 227 9.47 5.99 4.43
N ALA A 228 9.12 6.09 5.70
CA ALA A 228 9.84 5.40 6.77
C ALA A 228 9.81 3.85 6.60
N GLN A 229 8.71 3.28 6.06
CA GLN A 229 8.65 1.84 5.74
C GLN A 229 9.57 1.46 4.57
N LEU A 230 9.87 2.41 3.69
CA LEU A 230 10.85 2.26 2.60
C LEU A 230 12.30 2.55 3.03
N GLY A 231 12.56 2.76 4.32
CA GLY A 231 13.89 3.11 4.84
C GLY A 231 14.28 4.58 4.64
N LEU A 232 13.33 5.45 4.31
CA LEU A 232 13.50 6.88 4.05
C LEU A 232 12.80 7.75 5.13
N PRO A 233 13.13 7.62 6.44
CA PRO A 233 12.49 8.42 7.47
C PRO A 233 12.72 9.92 7.21
N GLN A 234 11.70 10.73 7.51
CA GLN A 234 11.72 12.17 7.30
C GLN A 234 11.90 12.90 8.66
N GLU A 235 12.64 14.00 8.66
CA GLU A 235 12.91 14.77 9.89
C GLU A 235 11.63 15.36 10.50
N LYS A 236 10.73 15.85 9.63
CA LYS A 236 9.44 16.43 10.03
C LYS A 236 8.39 15.39 10.46
N GLN A 237 8.70 14.09 10.40
CA GLN A 237 7.79 13.05 10.85
C GLN A 237 7.53 13.19 12.36
N TYR A 238 6.25 13.27 12.73
CA TYR A 238 5.87 13.25 14.13
C TYR A 238 6.30 11.95 14.80
N ARG A 239 6.93 12.07 15.98
CA ARG A 239 7.35 10.94 16.82
C ARG A 239 6.74 11.08 18.19
N TRP A 240 6.02 10.08 18.64
CA TRP A 240 5.46 10.05 19.97
C TRP A 240 6.56 10.04 21.04
N LYS A 241 6.52 11.00 21.97
CA LYS A 241 7.54 11.18 23.03
C LYS A 241 7.09 10.65 24.42
N GLY A 242 6.05 9.80 24.45
CA GLY A 242 5.61 9.18 25.71
C GLY A 242 4.92 10.12 26.69
N GLY A 243 4.20 11.13 26.22
CA GLY A 243 3.43 12.04 27.08
C GLY A 243 4.27 12.95 28.00
N LYS A 244 5.57 13.07 27.73
CA LYS A 244 6.41 14.10 28.34
C LYS A 244 6.37 15.31 27.42
N GLU A 245 5.57 16.31 27.79
CA GLU A 245 5.67 17.67 27.26
C GLU A 245 6.96 18.32 27.68
#